data_19fb42ee12d7ecfcc28b95ed65a8cf81
#
_entry.id   19fb42ee12d7ecfcc28b95ed65a8cf81
#
_cell.length_a   1.000
_cell.length_b   1.000
_cell.length_c   1.000
_cell.angle_alpha   90.00
_cell.angle_beta   90.00
_cell.angle_gamma   90.00
#
_symmetry.space_group_name_H-M   'P 1'
#
loop_
_entity.id
_entity.type
_entity.pdbx_description
1 polymer ?
#
loop_
_entity_poly.entity_id
_entity_poly.type
_entity_poly.pdbx_seq_one_letter_code
_entity_poly.pdbx_strand_id
1 'polypeptide(L)'
;MLVGDGYAQQTPPASTPAATTPAAPAATTPKAAATAKPPVKKTGTAAKNAAAPALTTRKQKFSYALGMNIGSGLGANLKKQSVDVDSTLVSQGLKDAMSGGKTRLTQEEAQGVLKEVQTDVQKQQQEKMKEAADKNKTEGDTFLAANKSKDGIVTLPSGLQYKILTAGTGPKPTASDSVKCNYRGTLINGTEFDSSYKRGQPATFAVGQVIKAWTEALQLMPVGSKWQLFVPSSLAYGERGAGAEIGPNATLIFEVELLSIEEKTKDDKSKDDKSEEKK
;
A
#
# COMPACT_ATOMS: atom_id res chain seq x y z
N MET A 1 -8.58 16.91 -30.87
CA MET A 1 -7.17 16.94 -30.44
C MET A 1 -7.15 16.63 -28.95
N LEU A 2 -6.68 15.45 -28.62
CA LEU A 2 -6.55 14.94 -27.24
C LEU A 2 -5.20 15.39 -26.70
N VAL A 3 -5.18 16.08 -25.57
CA VAL A 3 -3.95 16.35 -24.80
C VAL A 3 -4.12 15.62 -23.47
N GLY A 4 -3.36 14.57 -23.30
CA GLY A 4 -3.31 13.80 -22.05
C GLY A 4 -2.24 14.40 -21.14
N ASP A 5 -2.63 14.80 -19.93
CA ASP A 5 -1.69 15.17 -18.87
C ASP A 5 -1.28 13.91 -18.10
N GLY A 6 -0.02 13.54 -18.28
CA GLY A 6 0.63 12.46 -17.55
C GLY A 6 1.11 12.94 -16.18
N TYR A 7 0.53 12.40 -15.12
CA TYR A 7 1.09 12.51 -13.77
C TYR A 7 2.28 11.58 -13.62
N ALA A 8 3.47 12.16 -13.51
CA ALA A 8 4.70 11.45 -13.21
C ALA A 8 4.72 11.01 -11.73
N GLN A 9 4.67 9.69 -11.50
CA GLN A 9 4.98 9.10 -10.20
C GLN A 9 6.50 9.15 -9.98
N GLN A 10 6.94 9.91 -9.00
CA GLN A 10 8.31 9.84 -8.48
C GLN A 10 8.41 8.71 -7.47
N THR A 11 9.22 7.71 -7.79
CA THR A 11 9.65 6.66 -6.86
C THR A 11 10.87 7.14 -6.05
N PRO A 12 10.92 6.92 -4.73
CA PRO A 12 12.12 7.21 -3.94
C PRO A 12 13.18 6.11 -4.08
N PRO A 13 14.49 6.43 -3.91
CA PRO A 13 15.59 5.48 -4.06
C PRO A 13 15.72 4.53 -2.87
N ALA A 14 16.09 3.28 -3.17
CA ALA A 14 16.37 2.22 -2.22
C ALA A 14 17.65 2.50 -1.43
N SER A 15 17.57 2.42 -0.12
CA SER A 15 18.71 2.42 0.78
C SER A 15 19.11 0.98 1.14
N THR A 16 20.36 0.65 0.89
CA THR A 16 21.02 -0.60 1.23
C THR A 16 21.45 -0.59 2.71
N PRO A 17 21.20 -1.61 3.53
CA PRO A 17 21.89 -1.75 4.79
C PRO A 17 23.12 -2.66 4.68
N ALA A 18 24.21 -2.20 5.30
CA ALA A 18 25.49 -2.85 5.42
C ALA A 18 25.43 -4.10 6.30
N ALA A 19 26.27 -5.07 5.91
CA ALA A 19 26.52 -6.31 6.61
C ALA A 19 27.33 -6.08 7.91
N THR A 20 26.94 -6.76 8.98
CA THR A 20 27.81 -7.04 10.13
C THR A 20 27.67 -8.51 10.53
N THR A 21 28.77 -9.24 10.39
CA THR A 21 28.97 -10.59 10.90
C THR A 21 29.46 -10.50 12.35
N PRO A 22 29.11 -11.42 13.22
CA PRO A 22 30.15 -12.02 14.10
C PRO A 22 30.12 -13.55 14.19
N ALA A 23 31.30 -14.08 14.05
CA ALA A 23 31.96 -15.24 14.59
C ALA A 23 31.23 -16.32 15.40
N ALA A 24 31.56 -17.57 15.03
CA ALA A 24 31.31 -18.80 15.76
C ALA A 24 32.22 -18.95 17.01
N PRO A 25 31.89 -19.85 17.92
CA PRO A 25 32.92 -20.72 18.47
C PRO A 25 32.59 -22.22 18.37
N ALA A 26 33.71 -22.96 18.40
CA ALA A 26 33.91 -24.35 18.10
C ALA A 26 33.60 -25.33 19.25
N ALA A 27 33.39 -26.58 18.81
CA ALA A 27 33.81 -27.85 19.41
C ALA A 27 33.19 -28.35 20.73
N THR A 28 32.64 -29.55 20.66
CA THR A 28 33.22 -30.77 21.25
C THR A 28 32.39 -32.01 20.94
N THR A 29 33.07 -33.05 20.44
CA THR A 29 32.60 -34.44 20.43
C THR A 29 32.81 -35.12 21.79
N PRO A 30 32.07 -36.18 22.12
CA PRO A 30 32.73 -37.47 22.18
C PRO A 30 31.92 -38.68 21.66
N LYS A 31 32.62 -39.62 21.21
CA LYS A 31 32.65 -40.98 20.77
C LYS A 31 32.00 -42.02 21.74
N ALA A 32 31.36 -43.02 21.16
CA ALA A 32 31.38 -44.47 21.41
C ALA A 32 29.96 -45.07 21.16
N ALA A 33 29.73 -46.10 20.49
CA ALA A 33 30.22 -47.37 20.08
C ALA A 33 28.98 -48.35 19.90
N ALA A 34 28.99 -48.92 18.71
CA ALA A 34 28.55 -50.24 18.29
C ALA A 34 27.37 -51.00 18.98
N THR A 35 26.38 -51.44 18.13
CA THR A 35 26.07 -52.85 17.89
C THR A 35 25.23 -53.05 16.63
N ALA A 36 25.64 -54.02 15.83
CA ALA A 36 25.03 -54.42 14.56
C ALA A 36 23.89 -55.40 14.73
N LYS A 37 22.86 -55.40 13.84
CA LYS A 37 22.29 -56.56 13.14
C LYS A 37 21.21 -56.18 12.11
N PRO A 38 20.76 -57.04 11.21
CA PRO A 38 20.96 -56.88 9.77
C PRO A 38 19.63 -56.65 8.98
N PRO A 39 19.64 -56.66 7.61
CA PRO A 39 18.83 -55.78 6.78
C PRO A 39 17.45 -56.33 6.44
N VAL A 40 16.45 -55.46 6.49
CA VAL A 40 15.16 -55.71 5.83
C VAL A 40 15.15 -54.89 4.53
N LYS A 41 15.17 -55.59 3.40
CA LYS A 41 14.91 -55.04 2.07
C LYS A 41 13.49 -54.46 2.04
N LYS A 42 13.37 -53.13 2.02
CA LYS A 42 12.22 -52.45 1.46
C LYS A 42 12.68 -51.73 0.20
N THR A 43 12.26 -52.28 -0.92
CA THR A 43 12.29 -51.63 -2.23
C THR A 43 11.37 -50.39 -2.17
N GLY A 44 11.93 -49.28 -1.77
CA GLY A 44 11.32 -47.96 -1.94
C GLY A 44 12.08 -47.27 -3.07
N THR A 45 11.43 -47.08 -4.19
CA THR A 45 11.94 -46.34 -5.33
C THR A 45 12.21 -44.90 -4.89
N ALA A 46 13.42 -44.64 -4.44
CA ALA A 46 13.90 -43.27 -4.24
C ALA A 46 14.01 -42.64 -5.64
N ALA A 47 13.07 -41.77 -5.96
CA ALA A 47 13.23 -40.86 -7.09
C ALA A 47 14.52 -40.07 -6.86
N LYS A 48 15.58 -40.44 -7.60
CA LYS A 48 16.84 -39.67 -7.63
C LYS A 48 16.47 -38.26 -8.07
N ASN A 49 16.63 -37.31 -7.16
CA ASN A 49 16.71 -35.89 -7.48
C ASN A 49 17.98 -35.72 -8.34
N ALA A 50 17.85 -35.95 -9.64
CA ALA A 50 18.91 -35.65 -10.60
C ALA A 50 19.07 -34.12 -10.57
N ALA A 51 20.19 -33.64 -10.09
CA ALA A 51 20.53 -32.23 -10.15
C ALA A 51 20.33 -31.76 -11.61
N ALA A 52 19.57 -30.72 -11.81
CA ALA A 52 19.33 -30.17 -13.14
C ALA A 52 20.67 -29.86 -13.81
N PRO A 53 20.83 -30.19 -15.13
CA PRO A 53 22.10 -30.00 -15.82
C PRO A 53 22.54 -28.52 -15.73
N ALA A 54 23.82 -28.30 -15.47
CA ALA A 54 24.39 -26.96 -15.36
C ALA A 54 24.22 -26.17 -16.65
N LEU A 55 23.78 -24.91 -16.55
CA LEU A 55 23.67 -24.02 -17.71
C LEU A 55 25.09 -23.51 -18.10
N THR A 56 25.61 -23.97 -19.19
CA THR A 56 27.00 -23.70 -19.59
C THR A 56 27.12 -22.59 -20.63
N THR A 57 26.19 -22.48 -21.56
CA THR A 57 26.24 -21.47 -22.63
C THR A 57 25.50 -20.19 -22.29
N ARG A 58 25.92 -19.06 -22.89
CA ARG A 58 25.20 -17.78 -22.79
C ARG A 58 23.73 -17.90 -23.21
N LYS A 59 23.45 -18.64 -24.26
CA LYS A 59 22.08 -18.89 -24.78
C LYS A 59 21.22 -19.59 -23.70
N GLN A 60 21.77 -20.67 -23.11
CA GLN A 60 21.04 -21.40 -22.04
C GLN A 60 20.76 -20.52 -20.81
N LYS A 61 21.77 -19.78 -20.36
CA LYS A 61 21.64 -18.86 -19.22
C LYS A 61 20.60 -17.76 -19.49
N PHE A 62 20.65 -17.16 -20.68
CA PHE A 62 19.69 -16.14 -21.08
C PHE A 62 18.26 -16.69 -21.17
N SER A 63 18.07 -17.84 -21.83
CA SER A 63 16.74 -18.45 -21.94
C SER A 63 16.14 -18.82 -20.59
N TYR A 64 16.97 -19.35 -19.69
CA TYR A 64 16.53 -19.68 -18.34
C TYR A 64 16.20 -18.42 -17.51
N ALA A 65 17.04 -17.39 -17.58
CA ALA A 65 16.80 -16.11 -16.90
C ALA A 65 15.51 -15.42 -17.39
N LEU A 66 15.23 -15.50 -18.70
CA LEU A 66 13.99 -15.01 -19.28
C LEU A 66 12.77 -15.75 -18.70
N GLY A 67 12.85 -17.08 -18.63
CA GLY A 67 11.81 -17.91 -18.02
C GLY A 67 11.60 -17.61 -16.55
N MET A 68 12.71 -17.39 -15.78
CA MET A 68 12.62 -16.96 -14.38
C MET A 68 11.91 -15.61 -14.23
N ASN A 69 12.23 -14.65 -15.09
CA ASN A 69 11.62 -13.30 -15.04
C ASN A 69 10.12 -13.37 -15.31
N ILE A 70 9.72 -14.07 -16.39
CA ILE A 70 8.29 -14.27 -16.71
C ILE A 70 7.58 -15.02 -15.59
N GLY A 71 8.16 -16.13 -15.11
CA GLY A 71 7.55 -16.96 -14.07
C GLY A 71 7.40 -16.24 -12.74
N SER A 72 8.39 -15.45 -12.32
CA SER A 72 8.34 -14.68 -11.09
C SER A 72 7.25 -13.61 -11.13
N GLY A 73 7.17 -12.85 -12.25
CA GLY A 73 6.14 -11.82 -12.42
C GLY A 73 4.73 -12.40 -12.48
N LEU A 74 4.55 -13.47 -13.27
CA LEU A 74 3.28 -14.17 -13.40
C LEU A 74 2.84 -14.79 -12.07
N GLY A 75 3.74 -15.53 -11.39
CA GLY A 75 3.45 -16.19 -10.13
C GLY A 75 3.09 -15.20 -9.02
N ALA A 76 3.80 -14.07 -8.92
CA ALA A 76 3.47 -13.01 -7.97
C ALA A 76 2.08 -12.42 -8.22
N ASN A 77 1.72 -12.17 -9.49
CA ASN A 77 0.42 -11.64 -9.87
C ASN A 77 -0.73 -12.61 -9.57
N LEU A 78 -0.59 -13.86 -9.97
CA LEU A 78 -1.58 -14.90 -9.72
C LEU A 78 -1.81 -15.12 -8.22
N LYS A 79 -0.72 -15.17 -7.43
CA LYS A 79 -0.78 -15.29 -5.97
C LYS A 79 -1.50 -14.09 -5.34
N LYS A 80 -1.22 -12.86 -5.80
CA LYS A 80 -1.90 -11.64 -5.31
C LYS A 80 -3.39 -11.68 -5.59
N GLN A 81 -3.80 -12.26 -6.72
CA GLN A 81 -5.20 -12.38 -7.12
C GLN A 81 -5.88 -13.65 -6.55
N SER A 82 -5.15 -14.47 -5.80
CA SER A 82 -5.63 -15.76 -5.28
C SER A 82 -6.08 -16.73 -6.40
N VAL A 83 -5.44 -16.64 -7.57
CA VAL A 83 -5.69 -17.55 -8.70
C VAL A 83 -4.70 -18.71 -8.61
N ASP A 84 -5.25 -19.93 -8.49
CA ASP A 84 -4.45 -21.15 -8.52
C ASP A 84 -4.27 -21.65 -9.96
N VAL A 85 -3.05 -22.08 -10.30
CA VAL A 85 -2.71 -22.57 -11.64
C VAL A 85 -1.76 -23.76 -11.58
N ASP A 86 -1.92 -24.68 -12.51
CA ASP A 86 -0.93 -25.76 -12.74
C ASP A 86 0.29 -25.18 -13.50
N SER A 87 1.39 -25.02 -12.80
CA SER A 87 2.64 -24.50 -13.34
C SER A 87 3.21 -25.35 -14.50
N THR A 88 2.91 -26.65 -14.52
CA THR A 88 3.32 -27.57 -15.58
C THR A 88 2.57 -27.26 -16.88
N LEU A 89 1.26 -27.06 -16.78
CA LEU A 89 0.42 -26.68 -17.93
C LEU A 89 0.74 -25.27 -18.41
N VAL A 90 1.02 -24.32 -17.50
CA VAL A 90 1.49 -22.98 -17.89
C VAL A 90 2.79 -23.06 -18.68
N SER A 91 3.77 -23.85 -18.20
CA SER A 91 5.05 -24.03 -18.89
C SER A 91 4.88 -24.69 -20.25
N GLN A 92 3.96 -25.65 -20.35
CA GLN A 92 3.67 -26.33 -21.63
C GLN A 92 2.98 -25.38 -22.61
N GLY A 93 1.97 -24.63 -22.17
CA GLY A 93 1.30 -23.65 -23.04
C GLY A 93 2.26 -22.59 -23.57
N LEU A 94 3.20 -22.10 -22.73
CA LEU A 94 4.25 -21.19 -23.15
C LEU A 94 5.16 -21.82 -24.21
N LYS A 95 5.58 -23.06 -24.01
CA LYS A 95 6.41 -23.80 -24.98
C LYS A 95 5.70 -24.00 -26.30
N ASP A 96 4.43 -24.42 -26.28
CA ASP A 96 3.64 -24.68 -27.49
C ASP A 96 3.45 -23.39 -28.29
N ALA A 97 3.14 -22.28 -27.62
CA ALA A 97 3.00 -20.97 -28.25
C ALA A 97 4.32 -20.45 -28.84
N MET A 98 5.45 -20.62 -28.15
CA MET A 98 6.78 -20.19 -28.67
C MET A 98 7.28 -21.04 -29.85
N SER A 99 6.88 -22.29 -29.93
CA SER A 99 7.31 -23.17 -31.03
C SER A 99 6.52 -22.96 -32.32
N GLY A 100 5.44 -22.18 -32.31
CA GLY A 100 4.51 -22.03 -33.42
C GLY A 100 3.75 -23.32 -33.77
N GLY A 101 3.77 -24.30 -32.84
CA GLY A 101 3.10 -25.57 -32.97
C GLY A 101 1.60 -25.52 -32.72
N LYS A 102 0.94 -26.68 -32.82
CA LYS A 102 -0.47 -26.79 -32.46
C LYS A 102 -0.66 -26.71 -30.98
N THR A 103 -1.40 -25.70 -30.52
CA THR A 103 -1.80 -25.54 -29.11
C THR A 103 -2.95 -26.49 -28.77
N ARG A 104 -3.11 -26.83 -27.49
CA ARG A 104 -4.22 -27.69 -26.99
C ARG A 104 -5.55 -26.99 -26.97
N LEU A 105 -5.55 -25.67 -26.87
CA LEU A 105 -6.74 -24.79 -26.92
C LEU A 105 -6.64 -23.94 -28.17
N THR A 106 -7.77 -23.66 -28.78
CA THR A 106 -7.90 -22.59 -29.75
C THR A 106 -7.74 -21.24 -29.07
N GLN A 107 -7.47 -20.20 -29.85
CA GLN A 107 -7.36 -18.85 -29.31
C GLN A 107 -8.68 -18.36 -28.66
N GLU A 108 -9.80 -18.77 -29.25
CA GLU A 108 -11.14 -18.44 -28.77
C GLU A 108 -11.45 -19.11 -27.41
N GLU A 109 -11.16 -20.41 -27.29
CA GLU A 109 -11.29 -21.15 -26.03
C GLU A 109 -10.41 -20.54 -24.93
N ALA A 110 -9.15 -20.23 -25.26
CA ALA A 110 -8.23 -19.61 -24.32
C ALA A 110 -8.72 -18.23 -23.83
N GLN A 111 -9.22 -17.39 -24.74
CA GLN A 111 -9.81 -16.09 -24.38
C GLN A 111 -11.08 -16.24 -23.51
N GLY A 112 -11.91 -17.25 -23.82
CA GLY A 112 -13.11 -17.56 -23.02
C GLY A 112 -12.75 -17.85 -21.57
N VAL A 113 -11.85 -18.80 -21.35
CA VAL A 113 -11.40 -19.19 -19.99
C VAL A 113 -10.72 -18.03 -19.26
N LEU A 114 -9.87 -17.26 -19.95
CA LEU A 114 -9.22 -16.09 -19.32
C LEU A 114 -10.24 -15.03 -18.89
N LYS A 115 -11.27 -14.79 -19.70
CA LYS A 115 -12.35 -13.85 -19.36
C LYS A 115 -13.19 -14.34 -18.18
N GLU A 116 -13.50 -15.61 -18.10
CA GLU A 116 -14.22 -16.22 -16.96
C GLU A 116 -13.43 -16.03 -15.67
N VAL A 117 -12.13 -16.42 -15.65
CA VAL A 117 -11.26 -16.25 -14.50
C VAL A 117 -11.14 -14.77 -14.09
N GLN A 118 -11.01 -13.87 -15.08
CA GLN A 118 -10.96 -12.42 -14.79
C GLN A 118 -12.26 -11.93 -14.14
N THR A 119 -13.41 -12.42 -14.60
CA THR A 119 -14.71 -12.07 -14.01
C THR A 119 -14.82 -12.57 -12.57
N ASP A 120 -14.39 -13.80 -12.32
CA ASP A 120 -14.41 -14.38 -10.97
C ASP A 120 -13.48 -13.62 -10.02
N VAL A 121 -12.28 -13.26 -10.47
CA VAL A 121 -11.34 -12.45 -9.69
C VAL A 121 -11.94 -11.08 -9.37
N GLN A 122 -12.57 -10.42 -10.34
CA GLN A 122 -13.22 -9.14 -10.12
C GLN A 122 -14.35 -9.24 -9.09
N LYS A 123 -15.18 -10.28 -9.21
CA LYS A 123 -16.26 -10.53 -8.25
C LYS A 123 -15.73 -10.75 -6.85
N GLN A 124 -14.73 -11.61 -6.69
CA GLN A 124 -14.09 -11.83 -5.38
C GLN A 124 -13.47 -10.56 -4.80
N GLN A 125 -12.85 -9.72 -5.63
CA GLN A 125 -12.29 -8.45 -5.17
C GLN A 125 -13.40 -7.49 -4.71
N GLN A 126 -14.52 -7.40 -5.45
CA GLN A 126 -15.66 -6.58 -5.07
C GLN A 126 -16.29 -7.06 -3.75
N GLU A 127 -16.44 -8.37 -3.56
CA GLU A 127 -16.95 -8.94 -2.32
C GLU A 127 -16.04 -8.62 -1.13
N LYS A 128 -14.73 -8.81 -1.27
CA LYS A 128 -13.74 -8.44 -0.24
C LYS A 128 -13.74 -6.94 0.08
N MET A 129 -13.87 -6.10 -0.94
CA MET A 129 -13.95 -4.65 -0.76
C MET A 129 -15.22 -4.26 -0.01
N LYS A 130 -16.35 -4.89 -0.34
CA LYS A 130 -17.63 -4.66 0.35
C LYS A 130 -17.57 -5.12 1.80
N GLU A 131 -17.08 -6.33 2.06
CA GLU A 131 -16.88 -6.81 3.43
C GLU A 131 -16.00 -5.87 4.26
N ALA A 132 -14.89 -5.42 3.68
CA ALA A 132 -14.00 -4.47 4.34
C ALA A 132 -14.69 -3.12 4.59
N ALA A 133 -15.51 -2.64 3.64
CA ALA A 133 -16.27 -1.40 3.76
C ALA A 133 -17.30 -1.47 4.88
N ASP A 134 -18.08 -2.55 4.94
CA ASP A 134 -19.11 -2.77 5.96
C ASP A 134 -18.49 -2.92 7.36
N LYS A 135 -17.39 -3.67 7.45
CA LYS A 135 -16.63 -3.82 8.68
C LYS A 135 -16.06 -2.50 9.18
N ASN A 136 -15.31 -1.78 8.32
CA ASN A 136 -14.69 -0.52 8.68
C ASN A 136 -15.73 0.52 9.09
N LYS A 137 -16.89 0.56 8.40
CA LYS A 137 -17.99 1.46 8.75
C LYS A 137 -18.52 1.14 10.14
N THR A 138 -18.83 -0.11 10.44
CA THR A 138 -19.36 -0.53 11.75
C THR A 138 -18.37 -0.25 12.89
N GLU A 139 -17.10 -0.60 12.70
CA GLU A 139 -16.03 -0.34 13.66
C GLU A 139 -15.81 1.15 13.86
N GLY A 140 -15.82 1.94 12.77
CA GLY A 140 -15.66 3.39 12.80
C GLY A 140 -16.79 4.09 13.50
N ASP A 141 -18.04 3.75 13.19
CA ASP A 141 -19.23 4.32 13.83
C ASP A 141 -19.24 4.02 15.35
N THR A 142 -18.91 2.77 15.72
CA THR A 142 -18.79 2.35 17.12
C THR A 142 -17.69 3.12 17.85
N PHE A 143 -16.51 3.23 17.20
CA PHE A 143 -15.39 3.98 17.75
C PHE A 143 -15.74 5.45 18.00
N LEU A 144 -16.31 6.14 17.01
CA LEU A 144 -16.68 7.56 17.12
C LEU A 144 -17.77 7.78 18.14
N ALA A 145 -18.77 6.90 18.23
CA ALA A 145 -19.82 6.96 19.24
C ALA A 145 -19.25 6.85 20.68
N ALA A 146 -18.35 5.89 20.89
CA ALA A 146 -17.68 5.75 22.19
C ALA A 146 -16.70 6.92 22.48
N ASN A 147 -16.02 7.42 21.44
CA ASN A 147 -15.06 8.50 21.60
C ASN A 147 -15.71 9.84 21.98
N LYS A 148 -16.91 10.11 21.48
CA LYS A 148 -17.69 11.32 21.77
C LYS A 148 -17.90 11.58 23.26
N SER A 149 -17.95 10.52 24.07
CA SER A 149 -18.19 10.60 25.52
C SER A 149 -16.91 10.73 26.34
N LYS A 150 -15.73 10.78 25.70
CA LYS A 150 -14.45 10.89 26.41
C LYS A 150 -14.14 12.34 26.76
N ASP A 151 -13.45 12.52 27.86
CA ASP A 151 -13.06 13.86 28.34
C ASP A 151 -12.19 14.62 27.34
N GLY A 152 -12.55 15.87 27.11
CA GLY A 152 -11.85 16.79 26.22
C GLY A 152 -12.12 16.55 24.73
N ILE A 153 -13.06 15.68 24.37
CA ILE A 153 -13.50 15.49 22.98
C ILE A 153 -14.59 16.50 22.63
N VAL A 154 -14.37 17.24 21.56
CA VAL A 154 -15.35 18.12 20.94
C VAL A 154 -15.82 17.46 19.64
N THR A 155 -17.13 17.43 19.41
CA THR A 155 -17.75 16.91 18.19
C THR A 155 -18.39 18.06 17.42
N LEU A 156 -18.00 18.22 16.16
CA LEU A 156 -18.57 19.23 15.25
C LEU A 156 -19.84 18.71 14.56
N PRO A 157 -20.69 19.60 14.02
CA PRO A 157 -21.90 19.20 13.27
C PRO A 157 -21.62 18.30 12.06
N SER A 158 -20.43 18.41 11.46
CA SER A 158 -19.95 17.55 10.37
C SER A 158 -19.70 16.09 10.79
N GLY A 159 -19.64 15.82 12.10
CA GLY A 159 -19.22 14.54 12.68
C GLY A 159 -17.73 14.45 12.95
N LEU A 160 -16.93 15.45 12.57
CA LEU A 160 -15.52 15.52 12.95
C LEU A 160 -15.40 15.63 14.46
N GLN A 161 -14.55 14.83 15.06
CA GLN A 161 -14.23 14.94 16.49
C GLN A 161 -12.77 15.35 16.65
N TYR A 162 -12.48 16.17 17.66
CA TYR A 162 -11.12 16.55 17.97
C TYR A 162 -10.86 16.68 19.47
N LYS A 163 -9.60 16.55 19.84
CA LYS A 163 -9.07 16.82 21.15
C LYS A 163 -7.90 17.78 21.04
N ILE A 164 -7.91 18.85 21.83
CA ILE A 164 -6.80 19.79 21.92
C ILE A 164 -5.74 19.16 22.82
N LEU A 165 -4.56 18.85 22.26
CA LEU A 165 -3.40 18.36 23.02
C LEU A 165 -2.55 19.52 23.51
N THR A 166 -2.37 20.55 22.66
CA THR A 166 -1.69 21.79 22.97
C THR A 166 -2.48 22.93 22.35
N ALA A 167 -2.80 23.94 23.15
CA ALA A 167 -3.45 25.15 22.67
C ALA A 167 -2.42 26.10 22.09
N GLY A 168 -2.63 26.58 20.87
CA GLY A 168 -1.85 27.65 20.24
C GLY A 168 -2.47 29.00 20.52
N THR A 169 -1.70 30.05 20.30
CA THR A 169 -2.12 31.45 20.50
C THR A 169 -1.98 32.30 19.22
N GLY A 170 -1.48 31.74 18.13
CA GLY A 170 -1.31 32.42 16.88
C GLY A 170 -2.62 32.62 16.08
N PRO A 171 -2.54 33.21 14.89
CA PRO A 171 -3.69 33.37 14.00
C PRO A 171 -4.21 32.02 13.52
N LYS A 172 -5.48 32.00 13.08
CA LYS A 172 -6.11 30.85 12.46
C LYS A 172 -6.01 30.97 10.93
N PRO A 173 -5.68 29.90 10.19
CA PRO A 173 -5.66 29.95 8.73
C PRO A 173 -7.06 30.03 8.14
N THR A 174 -7.14 30.57 6.93
CA THR A 174 -8.33 30.56 6.08
C THR A 174 -8.24 29.41 5.05
N ALA A 175 -9.34 29.12 4.37
CA ALA A 175 -9.36 28.08 3.31
C ALA A 175 -8.41 28.39 2.14
N SER A 176 -8.05 29.65 1.93
CA SER A 176 -7.15 30.09 0.85
C SER A 176 -5.67 30.08 1.20
N ASP A 177 -5.34 29.79 2.46
CA ASP A 177 -3.96 29.82 2.95
C ASP A 177 -3.25 28.49 2.73
N SER A 178 -1.94 28.55 2.73
CA SER A 178 -1.08 27.37 2.85
C SER A 178 -0.53 27.30 4.29
N VAL A 179 -0.40 26.12 4.82
CA VAL A 179 0.05 25.91 6.21
C VAL A 179 1.17 24.88 6.26
N LYS A 180 2.07 25.06 7.19
CA LYS A 180 3.12 24.11 7.52
C LYS A 180 2.76 23.34 8.77
N CYS A 181 2.73 22.01 8.66
CA CYS A 181 2.30 21.14 9.75
C CYS A 181 3.25 19.96 9.96
N ASN A 182 3.39 19.55 11.21
CA ASN A 182 3.74 18.16 11.52
C ASN A 182 2.47 17.36 11.69
N TYR A 183 2.50 16.10 11.26
CA TYR A 183 1.36 15.22 11.43
C TYR A 183 1.74 13.75 11.47
N ARG A 184 0.82 12.98 12.02
CA ARG A 184 0.84 11.52 12.03
C ARG A 184 -0.58 11.02 11.80
N GLY A 185 -0.77 10.18 10.78
CA GLY A 185 -2.04 9.55 10.45
C GLY A 185 -2.03 8.07 10.79
N THR A 186 -3.06 7.60 11.52
CA THR A 186 -3.25 6.19 11.89
C THR A 186 -4.67 5.73 11.62
N LEU A 187 -4.84 4.45 11.40
CA LEU A 187 -6.13 3.78 11.48
C LEU A 187 -6.55 3.64 12.95
N ILE A 188 -7.82 3.30 13.19
CA ILE A 188 -8.35 3.07 14.57
C ILE A 188 -7.66 1.91 15.29
N ASN A 189 -7.07 0.96 14.56
CA ASN A 189 -6.28 -0.14 15.12
C ASN A 189 -4.82 0.24 15.43
N GLY A 190 -4.43 1.51 15.24
CA GLY A 190 -3.10 2.04 15.50
C GLY A 190 -2.10 1.90 14.36
N THR A 191 -2.46 1.25 13.24
CA THR A 191 -1.60 1.17 12.06
C THR A 191 -1.35 2.56 11.49
N GLU A 192 -0.08 2.97 11.44
CA GLU A 192 0.32 4.26 10.87
C GLU A 192 0.46 4.13 9.36
N PHE A 193 -0.25 4.99 8.63
CA PHE A 193 -0.21 5.01 7.17
C PHE A 193 0.58 6.20 6.61
N ASP A 194 0.70 7.29 7.37
CA ASP A 194 1.49 8.45 6.93
C ASP A 194 1.96 9.29 8.12
N SER A 195 3.17 9.90 8.00
CA SER A 195 3.77 10.70 9.06
C SER A 195 4.84 11.63 8.52
N SER A 196 4.75 12.94 8.84
CA SER A 196 5.81 13.90 8.58
C SER A 196 7.05 13.63 9.42
N TYR A 197 6.86 13.08 10.62
CA TYR A 197 7.97 12.74 11.51
C TYR A 197 8.86 11.64 10.93
N LYS A 198 8.27 10.63 10.25
CA LYS A 198 9.06 9.61 9.54
C LYS A 198 9.84 10.17 8.36
N ARG A 199 9.34 11.23 7.72
CA ARG A 199 10.06 11.93 6.65
C ARG A 199 11.12 12.91 7.16
N GLY A 200 11.17 13.14 8.48
CA GLY A 200 12.14 14.03 9.13
C GLY A 200 11.91 15.51 8.91
N GLN A 201 10.79 15.91 8.29
CA GLN A 201 10.46 17.32 8.01
C GLN A 201 8.97 17.57 7.98
N PRO A 202 8.52 18.77 8.41
CA PRO A 202 7.14 19.20 8.27
C PRO A 202 6.71 19.25 6.80
N ALA A 203 5.41 19.12 6.56
CA ALA A 203 4.84 19.23 5.22
C ALA A 203 3.99 20.50 5.09
N THR A 204 3.99 21.07 3.89
CA THR A 204 3.18 22.25 3.55
C THR A 204 1.94 21.81 2.77
N PHE A 205 0.77 22.32 3.15
CA PHE A 205 -0.51 22.00 2.55
C PHE A 205 -1.31 23.27 2.26
N ALA A 206 -1.96 23.31 1.11
CA ALA A 206 -3.03 24.28 0.87
C ALA A 206 -4.29 23.83 1.63
N VAL A 207 -4.82 24.67 2.52
CA VAL A 207 -5.94 24.34 3.43
C VAL A 207 -7.19 23.87 2.68
N GLY A 208 -7.44 24.43 1.49
CA GLY A 208 -8.60 24.06 0.66
C GLY A 208 -8.38 22.81 -0.20
N GLN A 209 -7.17 22.21 -0.22
CA GLN A 209 -6.83 21.07 -1.09
C GLN A 209 -6.55 19.76 -0.34
N VAL A 210 -6.81 19.72 0.95
CA VAL A 210 -6.70 18.52 1.79
C VAL A 210 -8.07 17.86 1.98
N ILE A 211 -8.13 16.75 2.70
CA ILE A 211 -9.41 16.11 3.05
C ILE A 211 -10.30 17.07 3.84
N LYS A 212 -11.63 16.92 3.70
CA LYS A 212 -12.61 17.85 4.30
C LYS A 212 -12.41 18.05 5.80
N ALA A 213 -12.07 16.97 6.52
CA ALA A 213 -11.78 17.04 7.95
C ALA A 213 -10.62 18.00 8.28
N TRP A 214 -9.55 17.97 7.48
CA TRP A 214 -8.41 18.85 7.69
C TRP A 214 -8.74 20.30 7.32
N THR A 215 -9.45 20.51 6.22
CA THR A 215 -9.94 21.85 5.85
C THR A 215 -10.77 22.47 6.96
N GLU A 216 -11.66 21.69 7.60
CA GLU A 216 -12.48 22.16 8.72
C GLU A 216 -11.65 22.39 9.97
N ALA A 217 -10.80 21.42 10.37
CA ALA A 217 -10.00 21.50 11.58
C ALA A 217 -8.99 22.65 11.55
N LEU A 218 -8.22 22.77 10.45
CA LEU A 218 -7.15 23.78 10.34
C LEU A 218 -7.68 25.21 10.49
N GLN A 219 -8.88 25.51 9.97
CA GLN A 219 -9.51 26.82 10.13
C GLN A 219 -9.94 27.12 11.56
N LEU A 220 -10.03 26.11 12.41
CA LEU A 220 -10.34 26.26 13.84
C LEU A 220 -9.07 26.29 14.72
N MET A 221 -7.95 25.76 14.20
CA MET A 221 -6.69 25.64 14.94
C MET A 221 -5.89 26.96 14.92
N PRO A 222 -5.59 27.58 16.08
CA PRO A 222 -4.59 28.64 16.13
C PRO A 222 -3.19 28.08 15.83
N VAL A 223 -2.33 28.85 15.17
CA VAL A 223 -0.90 28.50 15.00
C VAL A 223 -0.26 28.22 16.36
N GLY A 224 0.60 27.20 16.42
CA GLY A 224 1.18 26.65 17.63
C GLY A 224 0.32 25.57 18.32
N SER A 225 -0.87 25.25 17.77
CA SER A 225 -1.72 24.20 18.30
C SER A 225 -1.25 22.80 17.87
N LYS A 226 -1.47 21.82 18.75
CA LYS A 226 -1.43 20.41 18.43
C LYS A 226 -2.76 19.76 18.79
N TRP A 227 -3.45 19.20 17.81
CA TRP A 227 -4.75 18.55 17.98
C TRP A 227 -4.70 17.09 17.55
N GLN A 228 -5.55 16.29 18.18
CA GLN A 228 -5.87 14.95 17.72
C GLN A 228 -7.25 14.99 17.07
N LEU A 229 -7.32 14.57 15.81
CA LEU A 229 -8.54 14.55 15.01
C LEU A 229 -9.02 13.11 14.86
N PHE A 230 -10.31 12.87 15.03
CA PHE A 230 -10.96 11.59 14.78
C PHE A 230 -11.94 11.80 13.64
N VAL A 231 -11.62 11.23 12.50
CA VAL A 231 -12.17 11.62 11.22
C VAL A 231 -13.08 10.51 10.69
N PRO A 232 -14.40 10.73 10.60
CA PRO A 232 -15.29 9.81 9.92
C PRO A 232 -14.90 9.69 8.44
N SER A 233 -15.08 8.53 7.85
CA SER A 233 -14.68 8.26 6.48
C SER A 233 -15.27 9.24 5.44
N SER A 234 -16.47 9.74 5.67
CA SER A 234 -17.16 10.73 4.82
C SER A 234 -16.43 12.08 4.70
N LEU A 235 -15.59 12.42 5.67
CA LEU A 235 -14.75 13.61 5.68
C LEU A 235 -13.30 13.32 5.25
N ALA A 236 -12.99 12.07 4.89
CA ALA A 236 -11.69 11.60 4.42
C ALA A 236 -11.80 10.98 3.03
N TYR A 237 -11.60 9.67 2.92
CA TYR A 237 -11.49 8.97 1.63
C TYR A 237 -12.74 8.15 1.26
N GLY A 238 -13.77 8.11 2.12
CA GLY A 238 -15.07 7.49 1.87
C GLY A 238 -14.99 6.01 1.49
N GLU A 239 -15.90 5.60 0.61
CA GLU A 239 -16.04 4.20 0.17
C GLU A 239 -14.88 3.69 -0.68
N ARG A 240 -14.07 4.58 -1.26
CA ARG A 240 -12.93 4.18 -2.09
C ARG A 240 -11.69 3.84 -1.29
N GLY A 241 -11.54 4.42 -0.08
CA GLY A 241 -10.28 4.38 0.63
C GLY A 241 -9.16 5.12 -0.10
N ALA A 242 -7.90 4.91 0.29
CA ALA A 242 -6.73 5.49 -0.37
C ALA A 242 -5.50 4.59 -0.25
N GLY A 243 -4.78 4.43 -1.35
CA GLY A 243 -3.58 3.60 -1.42
C GLY A 243 -3.85 2.14 -1.06
N ALA A 244 -2.85 1.47 -0.48
CA ALA A 244 -2.94 0.08 -0.05
C ALA A 244 -3.34 -0.07 1.43
N GLU A 245 -3.23 0.99 2.21
CA GLU A 245 -3.33 0.95 3.68
C GLU A 245 -4.65 1.48 4.21
N ILE A 246 -5.27 2.43 3.51
CA ILE A 246 -6.55 3.01 3.90
C ILE A 246 -7.68 2.33 3.15
N GLY A 247 -8.30 1.34 3.79
CA GLY A 247 -9.43 0.61 3.22
C GLY A 247 -10.68 1.47 3.05
N PRO A 248 -11.68 0.94 2.34
CA PRO A 248 -12.98 1.61 2.15
C PRO A 248 -13.64 1.88 3.50
N ASN A 249 -14.28 3.03 3.63
CA ASN A 249 -14.99 3.49 4.85
C ASN A 249 -14.15 3.52 6.13
N ALA A 250 -12.81 3.57 6.03
CA ALA A 250 -11.95 3.64 7.19
C ALA A 250 -12.10 4.96 7.94
N THR A 251 -12.32 4.90 9.25
CA THR A 251 -12.21 6.02 10.18
C THR A 251 -10.73 6.24 10.50
N LEU A 252 -10.29 7.49 10.46
CA LEU A 252 -8.90 7.87 10.60
C LEU A 252 -8.67 8.66 11.89
N ILE A 253 -7.45 8.55 12.41
CA ILE A 253 -6.98 9.36 13.53
C ILE A 253 -5.75 10.13 13.06
N PHE A 254 -5.74 11.44 13.23
CA PHE A 254 -4.58 12.27 12.97
C PHE A 254 -4.15 13.01 14.21
N GLU A 255 -2.86 13.06 14.46
CA GLU A 255 -2.24 14.10 15.26
C GLU A 255 -1.74 15.17 14.30
N VAL A 256 -2.15 16.41 14.50
CA VAL A 256 -1.77 17.54 13.64
C VAL A 256 -1.23 18.66 14.52
N GLU A 257 -0.02 19.12 14.21
CA GLU A 257 0.63 20.27 14.85
C GLU A 257 0.77 21.37 13.80
N LEU A 258 0.05 22.46 13.99
CA LEU A 258 0.06 23.62 13.09
C LEU A 258 1.21 24.55 13.45
N LEU A 259 2.27 24.57 12.64
CA LEU A 259 3.50 25.33 12.91
C LEU A 259 3.41 26.77 12.44
N SER A 260 2.97 26.98 11.20
CA SER A 260 2.89 28.32 10.60
C SER A 260 1.82 28.37 9.51
N ILE A 261 1.38 29.59 9.21
CA ILE A 261 0.69 29.93 7.97
C ILE A 261 1.78 30.45 7.01
N GLU A 262 1.87 29.85 5.84
CA GLU A 262 2.86 30.27 4.82
C GLU A 262 2.32 31.47 4.05
N GLU A 263 3.14 32.50 3.91
CA GLU A 263 2.80 33.64 3.08
C GLU A 263 2.67 33.21 1.60
N LYS A 264 1.64 33.68 0.90
CA LYS A 264 1.54 33.52 -0.55
C LYS A 264 2.75 34.21 -1.19
N THR A 265 3.66 33.42 -1.78
CA THR A 265 4.75 33.97 -2.56
C THR A 265 4.17 34.77 -3.71
N LYS A 266 4.78 35.94 -4.01
CA LYS A 266 4.30 36.92 -5.02
C LYS A 266 4.16 36.35 -6.44
N ASP A 267 4.66 35.14 -6.69
CA ASP A 267 4.56 34.45 -7.98
C ASP A 267 3.16 33.91 -8.30
N ASP A 268 2.29 33.77 -7.30
CA ASP A 268 0.91 33.30 -7.51
C ASP A 268 -0.07 34.45 -7.89
N LYS A 269 0.30 35.70 -7.60
CA LYS A 269 -0.50 36.86 -7.97
C LYS A 269 -0.46 37.21 -9.47
N SER A 270 0.49 36.66 -10.22
CA SER A 270 0.62 36.96 -11.65
C SER A 270 -0.28 36.11 -12.57
N LYS A 271 -0.97 35.11 -12.03
CA LYS A 271 -1.89 34.29 -12.83
C LYS A 271 -3.35 34.72 -12.76
N ASP A 272 -3.77 35.36 -11.68
CA ASP A 272 -5.16 35.83 -11.53
C ASP A 272 -5.42 37.17 -12.24
N ASP A 273 -4.37 38.01 -12.42
CA ASP A 273 -4.52 39.34 -13.01
C ASP A 273 -4.53 39.36 -14.55
N LYS A 274 -4.27 38.22 -15.22
CA LYS A 274 -4.32 38.10 -16.70
C LYS A 274 -5.67 37.61 -17.24
N SER A 275 -6.63 37.33 -16.41
CA SER A 275 -7.97 36.87 -16.85
C SER A 275 -9.01 37.99 -16.94
N GLU A 276 -8.74 39.19 -16.42
CA GLU A 276 -9.68 40.32 -16.47
C GLU A 276 -9.45 41.32 -17.61
N GLU A 277 -8.33 41.24 -18.34
CA GLU A 277 -8.00 42.22 -19.42
C GLU A 277 -8.38 41.73 -20.85
N LYS A 278 -9.26 40.71 -20.96
CA LYS A 278 -9.85 40.32 -22.26
C LYS A 278 -11.35 40.15 -22.15
N LYS A 279 -12.06 41.26 -22.02
CA LYS A 279 -13.47 41.39 -22.42
C LYS A 279 -13.66 42.70 -23.14
#